data_523d3d1e8bd30cd55096cc70ac132692
#
_entry.id   523d3d1e8bd30cd55096cc70ac132692
#
_cell.length_a   1.000
_cell.length_b   1.000
_cell.length_c   1.000
_cell.angle_alpha   90.00
_cell.angle_beta   90.00
_cell.angle_gamma   90.00
#
_symmetry.space_group_name_H-M   'P 1'
#
loop_
_entity.id
_entity.type
_entity.pdbx_description
1 polymer ?
#
loop_
_entity_poly.entity_id
_entity_poly.type
_entity_poly.pdbx_seq_one_letter_code
_entity_poly.pdbx_strand_id
1 'polypeptide(L)'
;MSFLKELYDGEIRPCEEIPDTDEFKAAQSALSKASKELDEALTAEQKELFNAYKVRFFECIHQSYAHAYKMGFLHGAELIKEIPKSDRLPVTE
;
A
#
# COMPACT_ATOMS: atom_id res chain seq x y z
N MET A 1 20.30 -13.89 7.08
CA MET A 1 20.26 -12.78 6.11
C MET A 1 19.65 -11.56 6.78
N SER A 2 20.20 -10.38 6.51
CA SER A 2 19.71 -9.19 7.19
C SER A 2 18.50 -8.61 6.48
N PHE A 3 17.55 -8.14 7.26
CA PHE A 3 16.35 -7.48 6.75
C PHE A 3 16.71 -6.24 5.91
N LEU A 4 17.70 -5.49 6.36
CA LEU A 4 18.14 -4.30 5.64
C LEU A 4 18.69 -4.64 4.25
N LYS A 5 19.44 -5.72 4.15
CA LYS A 5 19.98 -6.19 2.88
C LYS A 5 18.86 -6.63 1.95
N GLU A 6 17.89 -7.36 2.44
CA GLU A 6 16.74 -7.79 1.65
C GLU A 6 15.95 -6.59 1.12
N LEU A 7 15.81 -5.57 1.95
CA LEU A 7 15.14 -4.34 1.56
C LEU A 7 15.93 -3.62 0.46
N TYR A 8 17.24 -3.50 0.65
CA TYR A 8 18.14 -2.84 -0.30
C TYR A 8 18.17 -3.57 -1.64
N ASP A 9 18.22 -4.90 -1.61
CA ASP A 9 18.26 -5.71 -2.82
C ASP A 9 16.91 -5.82 -3.53
N GLY A 10 15.85 -5.24 -2.97
CA GLY A 10 14.53 -5.28 -3.55
C GLY A 10 13.81 -6.61 -3.40
N GLU A 11 14.26 -7.45 -2.48
CA GLU A 11 13.61 -8.73 -2.17
C GLU A 11 12.36 -8.54 -1.32
N ILE A 12 12.32 -7.44 -0.56
CA ILE A 12 11.16 -7.06 0.23
C ILE A 12 10.55 -5.83 -0.42
N ARG A 13 9.31 -5.96 -0.86
CA ARG A 13 8.57 -4.89 -1.56
C ARG A 13 7.20 -4.70 -0.91
N PRO A 14 7.14 -4.01 0.22
CA PRO A 14 5.87 -3.88 0.96
C PRO A 14 4.74 -3.29 0.14
N CYS A 15 5.04 -2.40 -0.80
CA CYS A 15 4.02 -1.79 -1.64
C CYS A 15 3.42 -2.76 -2.67
N GLU A 16 4.06 -3.90 -2.89
CA GLU A 16 3.56 -4.95 -3.79
C GLU A 16 2.87 -6.08 -3.04
N GLU A 17 2.92 -6.06 -1.72
CA GLU A 17 2.26 -7.06 -0.91
C GLU A 17 0.76 -6.80 -0.88
N ILE A 18 -0.01 -7.83 -1.15
CA ILE A 18 -1.47 -7.77 -1.19
C ILE A 18 -2.00 -8.50 0.04
N PRO A 19 -2.90 -7.86 0.80
CA PRO A 19 -3.51 -8.56 1.95
C PRO A 19 -4.20 -9.85 1.53
N ASP A 20 -4.00 -10.91 2.31
CA ASP A 20 -4.64 -12.20 2.07
C ASP A 20 -5.69 -12.46 3.15
N THR A 21 -6.68 -11.59 3.20
CA THR A 21 -7.79 -11.70 4.14
C THR A 21 -9.10 -11.83 3.39
N ASP A 22 -10.08 -12.43 4.03
CA ASP A 22 -11.42 -12.54 3.44
C ASP A 22 -12.06 -11.18 3.27
N GLU A 23 -11.79 -10.25 4.19
CA GLU A 23 -12.28 -8.87 4.13
C GLU A 23 -11.74 -8.15 2.91
N PHE A 24 -10.46 -8.30 2.62
CA PHE A 24 -9.85 -7.68 1.44
C PHE A 24 -10.41 -8.27 0.15
N LYS A 25 -10.54 -9.61 0.10
CA LYS A 25 -11.10 -10.28 -1.07
C LYS A 25 -12.54 -9.85 -1.34
N ALA A 26 -13.34 -9.72 -0.29
CA ALA A 26 -14.72 -9.25 -0.40
C ALA A 26 -14.77 -7.80 -0.90
N ALA A 27 -13.92 -6.95 -0.36
CA ALA A 27 -13.85 -5.54 -0.80
C ALA A 27 -13.41 -5.43 -2.26
N GLN A 28 -12.44 -6.24 -2.66
CA GLN A 28 -11.96 -6.27 -4.04
C GLN A 28 -13.05 -6.72 -5.01
N SER A 29 -13.80 -7.74 -4.62
CA SER A 29 -14.94 -8.25 -5.39
C SER A 29 -16.03 -7.19 -5.54
N ALA A 30 -16.36 -6.50 -4.46
CA ALA A 30 -17.35 -5.42 -4.46
C ALA A 30 -16.88 -4.26 -5.35
N LEU A 31 -15.59 -3.92 -5.29
CA LEU A 31 -15.02 -2.88 -6.13
C LEU A 31 -15.13 -3.23 -7.62
N SER A 32 -14.78 -4.47 -7.97
CA SER A 32 -14.86 -4.94 -9.36
C SER A 32 -16.28 -4.87 -9.89
N LYS A 33 -17.25 -5.28 -9.08
CA LYS A 33 -18.66 -5.23 -9.45
C LYS A 33 -19.14 -3.79 -9.65
N ALA A 34 -18.82 -2.90 -8.72
CA ALA A 34 -19.19 -1.50 -8.81
C ALA A 34 -18.54 -0.84 -10.03
N SER A 35 -17.29 -1.16 -10.32
CA SER A 35 -16.57 -0.63 -11.48
C SER A 35 -17.24 -1.06 -12.77
N LYS A 36 -17.66 -2.31 -12.86
CA LYS A 36 -18.35 -2.82 -14.04
C LYS A 36 -19.71 -2.15 -14.24
N GLU A 37 -20.48 -2.02 -13.17
CA GLU A 37 -21.79 -1.36 -13.22
C GLU A 37 -21.66 0.11 -13.65
N LEU A 38 -20.65 0.79 -13.14
CA LEU A 38 -20.38 2.18 -13.50
C LEU A 38 -20.00 2.29 -14.97
N ASP A 39 -19.10 1.43 -15.44
CA ASP A 39 -18.65 1.45 -16.82
C ASP A 39 -19.81 1.26 -17.81
N GLU A 40 -20.74 0.35 -17.49
CA GLU A 40 -21.91 0.09 -18.30
C GLU A 40 -22.89 1.27 -18.33
N ALA A 41 -22.92 2.07 -17.28
CA ALA A 41 -23.83 3.22 -17.14
C ALA A 41 -23.30 4.49 -17.76
N LEU A 42 -22.02 4.61 -18.02
CA LEU A 42 -21.41 5.84 -18.51
C LEU A 42 -21.44 5.91 -20.04
N THR A 43 -21.63 7.13 -20.56
CA THR A 43 -21.41 7.39 -21.98
C THR A 43 -19.92 7.37 -22.31
N ALA A 44 -19.58 7.33 -23.60
CA ALA A 44 -18.17 7.35 -24.02
C ALA A 44 -17.45 8.61 -23.51
N GLU A 45 -18.09 9.77 -23.58
CA GLU A 45 -17.51 11.02 -23.08
C GLU A 45 -17.31 10.99 -21.56
N GLN A 46 -18.30 10.48 -20.84
CA GLN A 46 -18.19 10.33 -19.38
C GLN A 46 -17.10 9.36 -18.99
N LYS A 47 -16.89 8.28 -19.74
CA LYS A 47 -15.81 7.33 -19.49
C LYS A 47 -14.45 8.00 -19.62
N GLU A 48 -14.26 8.88 -20.59
CA GLU A 48 -12.99 9.62 -20.73
C GLU A 48 -12.71 10.49 -19.52
N LEU A 49 -13.73 11.22 -19.05
CA LEU A 49 -13.59 12.06 -17.86
C LEU A 49 -13.31 11.22 -16.61
N PHE A 50 -14.00 10.10 -16.48
CA PHE A 50 -13.80 9.21 -15.34
C PHE A 50 -12.40 8.57 -15.36
N ASN A 51 -11.91 8.19 -16.54
CA ASN A 51 -10.57 7.65 -16.65
C ASN A 51 -9.49 8.69 -16.31
N ALA A 52 -9.69 9.94 -16.73
CA ALA A 52 -8.79 11.04 -16.35
C ALA A 52 -8.79 11.25 -14.84
N TYR A 53 -9.95 11.21 -14.22
CA TYR A 53 -10.08 11.29 -12.76
C TYR A 53 -9.34 10.15 -12.07
N LYS A 54 -9.50 8.92 -12.55
CA LYS A 54 -8.83 7.75 -11.95
C LYS A 54 -7.31 7.90 -11.96
N VAL A 55 -6.75 8.39 -13.05
CA VAL A 55 -5.31 8.61 -13.15
C VAL A 55 -4.84 9.57 -12.05
N ARG A 56 -5.54 10.69 -11.88
CA ARG A 56 -5.20 11.67 -10.84
C ARG A 56 -5.40 11.12 -9.45
N PHE A 57 -6.46 10.36 -9.25
CA PHE A 57 -6.75 9.72 -7.97
C PHE A 57 -5.65 8.74 -7.58
N PHE A 58 -5.21 7.90 -8.52
CA PHE A 58 -4.14 6.94 -8.24
C PHE A 58 -2.80 7.62 -7.99
N GLU A 59 -2.50 8.72 -8.66
CA GLU A 59 -1.30 9.51 -8.37
C GLU A 59 -1.32 10.01 -6.92
N CYS A 60 -2.44 10.55 -6.49
CA CYS A 60 -2.62 11.02 -5.12
C CYS A 60 -2.45 9.90 -4.09
N ILE A 61 -3.10 8.77 -4.32
CA ILE A 61 -3.03 7.62 -3.42
C ILE A 61 -1.62 7.07 -3.36
N HIS A 62 -0.96 6.97 -4.50
CA HIS A 62 0.41 6.45 -4.56
C HIS A 62 1.35 7.30 -3.71
N GLN A 63 1.26 8.63 -3.83
CA GLN A 63 2.10 9.52 -3.03
C GLN A 63 1.74 9.46 -1.55
N SER A 64 0.46 9.31 -1.23
CA SER A 64 -0.01 9.17 0.14
C SER A 64 0.54 7.89 0.78
N TYR A 65 0.50 6.78 0.06
CA TYR A 65 1.05 5.51 0.54
C TYR A 65 2.56 5.58 0.73
N ALA A 66 3.27 6.20 -0.20
CA ALA A 66 4.71 6.38 -0.09
C ALA A 66 5.06 7.20 1.15
N HIS A 67 4.31 8.26 1.42
CA HIS A 67 4.49 9.08 2.60
C HIS A 67 4.19 8.30 3.89
N ALA A 68 3.08 7.58 3.93
CA ALA A 68 2.69 6.78 5.09
C ALA A 68 3.75 5.71 5.40
N TYR A 69 4.26 5.05 4.37
CA TYR A 69 5.32 4.05 4.53
C TYR A 69 6.58 4.68 5.13
N LYS A 70 7.00 5.83 4.61
CA LYS A 70 8.15 6.56 5.12
C LYS A 70 7.95 6.96 6.59
N MET A 71 6.78 7.49 6.92
CA MET A 71 6.48 7.90 8.29
C MET A 71 6.44 6.71 9.24
N GLY A 72 5.87 5.60 8.81
CA GLY A 72 5.86 4.37 9.60
C GLY A 72 7.28 3.88 9.91
N PHE A 73 8.15 3.93 8.92
CA PHE A 73 9.56 3.56 9.09
C PHE A 73 10.26 4.46 10.10
N LEU A 74 10.06 5.77 9.99
CA LEU A 74 10.65 6.75 10.91
C LEU A 74 10.12 6.59 12.33
N HIS A 75 8.81 6.39 12.47
CA HIS A 75 8.19 6.19 13.79
C HIS A 75 8.69 4.90 14.43
N GLY A 76 8.86 3.84 13.65
CA GLY A 76 9.42 2.58 14.13
C GLY A 76 10.84 2.77 14.64
N ALA A 77 11.65 3.54 13.93
CA ALA A 77 13.03 3.83 14.34
C ALA A 77 13.05 4.62 15.66
N GLU A 78 12.15 5.59 15.83
CA GLU A 78 12.04 6.34 17.08
C GLU A 78 11.60 5.45 18.24
N LEU A 79 10.65 4.55 18.00
CA LEU A 79 10.20 3.61 19.01
C LEU A 79 11.33 2.73 19.50
N ILE A 80 12.15 2.22 18.61
CA ILE A 80 13.28 1.37 18.96
C ILE A 80 14.29 2.10 19.85
N LYS A 81 14.48 3.40 19.62
CA LYS A 81 15.38 4.19 20.48
C LYS A 81 14.89 4.31 21.91
N GLU A 82 13.57 4.29 22.11
CA GLU A 82 12.97 4.42 23.43
C GLU A 82 12.88 3.12 24.20
N ILE A 83 12.97 1.98 23.51
CA ILE A 83 12.94 0.67 24.13
C ILE A 83 14.34 0.32 24.65
N PRO A 84 14.49 -0.07 25.94
CA PRO A 84 15.77 -0.51 26.45
C PRO A 84 16.36 -1.63 25.59
N LYS A 85 17.67 -1.59 25.37
CA LYS A 85 18.33 -2.54 24.48
C LYS A 85 18.07 -4.01 24.85
N SER A 86 17.96 -4.28 26.13
CA SER A 86 17.68 -5.64 26.64
C SER A 86 16.27 -6.14 26.32
N ASP A 87 15.33 -5.22 26.04
CA ASP A 87 13.94 -5.55 25.77
C ASP A 87 13.62 -5.56 24.27
N ARG A 88 14.58 -5.19 23.44
CA ARG A 88 14.37 -5.21 21.99
C ARG A 88 14.36 -6.63 21.49
N LEU A 89 13.55 -6.87 20.46
CA LEU A 89 13.55 -8.16 19.79
C LEU A 89 14.95 -8.44 19.24
N PRO A 90 15.42 -9.69 19.35
CA PRO A 90 16.74 -10.02 18.80
C PRO A 90 16.75 -9.81 17.29
N VAL A 91 17.80 -9.15 16.83
CA VAL A 91 18.03 -8.99 15.40
C VAL A 91 18.87 -10.19 14.98
N THR A 92 18.22 -11.14 14.32
CA THR A 92 18.90 -12.32 13.79
C THR A 92 19.35 -12.05 12.37
N GLU A 93 20.52 -12.47 12.10
CA GLU A 93 21.06 -12.34 10.76
C GLU A 93 21.05 -13.64 10.01
#